data_a720a8a32adf42be94b2c507ba1a6bf7
#
_entry.id   a720a8a32adf42be94b2c507ba1a6bf7
#
_cell.length_a   1.000
_cell.length_b   1.000
_cell.length_c   1.000
_cell.angle_alpha   90.00
_cell.angle_beta   90.00
_cell.angle_gamma   90.00
#
_symmetry.space_group_name_H-M   'P 1'
#
loop_
_entity.id
_entity.type
_entity.pdbx_description
1 polymer ?
#
loop_
_entity_poly.entity_id
_entity_poly.type
_entity_poly.pdbx_seq_one_letter_code
_entity_poly.pdbx_strand_id
1 'polypeptide(L)'
;MPTTCSSPEKCLRYAETVQRFGINFLRVAVFIVFAWIGGLKAFQYEADGIVPFVANSPMMSFFYNKQAPEYKQHMNKEGAVVPANIAWHRENNTYGFSYGLGTLIVSIGTLVLLGIFFPKVGIIGDCLLIIMTAGTLSFLVTTPETWVPNLGGPNHGFPYLSGAGRLVIKDIAMMAGGFILLGTDLKRILKARLSSSKEGESCCCNNN
;
A
#
# COMPACT_ATOMS: atom_id res chain seq x y z
N MET A 1 33.54 4.68 -8.38
CA MET A 1 34.29 4.97 -9.64
C MET A 1 33.30 4.80 -10.79
N PRO A 2 33.04 5.80 -11.62
CA PRO A 2 32.16 5.64 -12.76
C PRO A 2 32.89 4.80 -13.81
N THR A 3 32.39 3.61 -14.07
CA THR A 3 32.82 2.79 -15.21
C THR A 3 32.47 3.56 -16.49
N THR A 4 33.48 4.07 -17.15
CA THR A 4 33.34 4.72 -18.46
C THR A 4 32.75 3.73 -19.45
N CYS A 5 31.47 3.95 -19.77
CA CYS A 5 30.76 3.14 -20.77
C CYS A 5 31.39 3.42 -22.14
N SER A 6 32.08 2.44 -22.72
CA SER A 6 32.85 2.61 -23.95
C SER A 6 32.03 2.74 -25.24
N SER A 7 30.70 2.59 -25.16
CA SER A 7 29.75 2.92 -26.25
C SER A 7 28.37 3.26 -25.70
N PRO A 8 27.60 4.18 -26.34
CA PRO A 8 26.25 4.56 -25.92
C PRO A 8 25.28 3.37 -25.81
N GLU A 9 25.42 2.39 -26.68
CA GLU A 9 24.57 1.17 -26.67
C GLU A 9 24.77 0.30 -25.43
N LYS A 10 26.01 0.16 -24.95
CA LYS A 10 26.31 -0.58 -23.72
C LYS A 10 25.75 0.13 -22.50
N CYS A 11 25.84 1.47 -22.47
CA CYS A 11 25.25 2.29 -21.43
C CYS A 11 23.73 2.12 -21.39
N LEU A 12 23.08 2.12 -22.53
CA LEU A 12 21.63 1.93 -22.64
C LEU A 12 21.19 0.56 -22.11
N ARG A 13 21.86 -0.51 -22.52
CA ARG A 13 21.58 -1.87 -22.02
C ARG A 13 21.77 -1.99 -20.52
N TYR A 14 22.79 -1.35 -19.97
CA TYR A 14 23.00 -1.33 -18.53
C TYR A 14 21.88 -0.58 -17.82
N ALA A 15 21.48 0.58 -18.31
CA ALA A 15 20.36 1.35 -17.76
C ALA A 15 19.04 0.56 -17.77
N GLU A 16 18.74 -0.14 -18.86
CA GLU A 16 17.56 -1.01 -18.97
C GLU A 16 17.61 -2.17 -17.95
N THR A 17 18.78 -2.73 -17.74
CA THR A 17 18.97 -3.83 -16.76
C THR A 17 18.73 -3.32 -15.33
N VAL A 18 19.29 -2.17 -14.97
CA VAL A 18 19.10 -1.53 -13.67
C VAL A 18 17.63 -1.18 -13.46
N GLN A 19 16.97 -0.64 -14.48
CA GLN A 19 15.54 -0.32 -14.41
C GLN A 19 14.68 -1.57 -14.18
N ARG A 20 14.96 -2.65 -14.90
CA ARG A 20 14.24 -3.93 -14.73
C ARG A 20 14.45 -4.52 -13.33
N PHE A 21 15.70 -4.49 -12.86
CA PHE A 21 16.00 -4.91 -11.48
C PHE A 21 15.25 -4.07 -10.47
N GLY A 22 15.26 -2.73 -10.61
CA GLY A 22 14.56 -1.81 -9.72
C GLY A 22 13.05 -2.06 -9.65
N ILE A 23 12.41 -2.33 -10.80
CA ILE A 23 10.98 -2.66 -10.86
C ILE A 23 10.67 -3.96 -10.12
N ASN A 24 11.47 -5.02 -10.34
CA ASN A 24 11.25 -6.28 -9.65
C ASN A 24 11.54 -6.16 -8.15
N PHE A 25 12.58 -5.41 -7.78
CA PHE A 25 12.90 -5.12 -6.38
C PHE A 25 11.76 -4.33 -5.70
N LEU A 26 11.16 -3.37 -6.40
CA LEU A 26 10.01 -2.62 -5.89
C LEU A 26 8.83 -3.55 -5.58
N ARG A 27 8.51 -4.55 -6.44
CA ARG A 27 7.47 -5.54 -6.17
C ARG A 27 7.76 -6.37 -4.92
N VAL A 28 9.00 -6.82 -4.77
CA VAL A 28 9.44 -7.57 -3.58
C VAL A 28 9.33 -6.69 -2.33
N ALA A 29 9.76 -5.44 -2.40
CA ALA A 29 9.69 -4.49 -1.29
C ALA A 29 8.23 -4.22 -0.87
N VAL A 30 7.34 -3.99 -1.83
CA VAL A 30 5.89 -3.83 -1.57
C VAL A 30 5.33 -5.08 -0.89
N PHE A 31 5.66 -6.27 -1.41
CA PHE A 31 5.20 -7.52 -0.78
C PHE A 31 5.70 -7.66 0.66
N ILE A 32 6.98 -7.41 0.92
CA ILE A 32 7.54 -7.51 2.28
C ILE A 32 6.82 -6.57 3.24
N VAL A 33 6.62 -5.31 2.85
CA VAL A 33 5.93 -4.30 3.67
C VAL A 33 4.49 -4.73 3.92
N PHE A 34 3.77 -5.15 2.90
CA PHE A 34 2.36 -5.55 3.00
C PHE A 34 2.17 -6.86 3.77
N ALA A 35 3.04 -7.84 3.55
CA ALA A 35 3.00 -9.10 4.30
C ALA A 35 3.29 -8.88 5.79
N TRP A 36 4.25 -8.01 6.10
CA TRP A 36 4.61 -7.70 7.49
C TRP A 36 3.52 -6.91 8.19
N ILE A 37 3.14 -5.74 7.64
CA ILE A 37 2.12 -4.88 8.25
C ILE A 37 0.75 -5.58 8.28
N GLY A 38 0.37 -6.27 7.21
CA GLY A 38 -0.88 -7.04 7.17
C GLY A 38 -0.88 -8.20 8.16
N GLY A 39 0.24 -8.91 8.31
CA GLY A 39 0.40 -9.96 9.32
C GLY A 39 0.29 -9.45 10.75
N LEU A 40 0.83 -8.26 11.04
CA LEU A 40 0.73 -7.63 12.36
C LEU A 40 -0.73 -7.30 12.74
N LYS A 41 -1.64 -7.12 11.78
CA LYS A 41 -3.07 -6.88 12.05
C LYS A 41 -3.77 -8.06 12.74
N ALA A 42 -3.12 -9.23 12.82
CA ALA A 42 -3.58 -10.35 13.62
C ALA A 42 -3.35 -10.17 15.14
N PHE A 43 -2.58 -9.17 15.55
CA PHE A 43 -2.25 -8.90 16.95
C PHE A 43 -3.06 -7.75 17.51
N GLN A 44 -3.49 -7.86 18.77
CA GLN A 44 -4.39 -6.92 19.44
C GLN A 44 -3.82 -5.49 19.48
N TYR A 45 -2.55 -5.33 19.84
CA TYR A 45 -1.91 -4.01 19.96
C TYR A 45 -1.97 -3.22 18.64
N GLU A 46 -1.83 -3.91 17.53
CA GLU A 46 -1.86 -3.31 16.20
C GLU A 46 -3.31 -3.03 15.74
N ALA A 47 -4.26 -3.90 16.14
CA ALA A 47 -5.67 -3.69 15.91
C ALA A 47 -6.20 -2.48 16.70
N ASP A 48 -5.77 -2.29 17.94
CA ASP A 48 -6.14 -1.15 18.77
C ASP A 48 -5.61 0.16 18.16
N GLY A 49 -4.40 0.14 17.59
CA GLY A 49 -3.75 1.29 16.99
C GLY A 49 -4.44 1.85 15.75
N ILE A 50 -5.23 1.05 15.03
CA ILE A 50 -5.95 1.53 13.83
C ILE A 50 -7.31 2.14 14.13
N VAL A 51 -7.82 2.03 15.36
CA VAL A 51 -9.16 2.50 15.72
C VAL A 51 -9.40 3.98 15.42
N PRO A 52 -8.48 4.91 15.73
CA PRO A 52 -8.68 6.32 15.40
C PRO A 52 -8.87 6.57 13.91
N PHE A 53 -8.17 5.84 13.05
CA PHE A 53 -8.26 5.98 11.61
C PHE A 53 -9.61 5.50 11.08
N VAL A 54 -10.05 4.33 11.52
CA VAL A 54 -11.29 3.72 11.05
C VAL A 54 -12.51 4.46 11.61
N ALA A 55 -12.51 4.78 12.90
CA ALA A 55 -13.62 5.47 13.57
C ALA A 55 -13.88 6.87 13.02
N ASN A 56 -12.84 7.60 12.60
CA ASN A 56 -12.97 8.94 12.01
C ASN A 56 -13.15 8.93 10.48
N SER A 57 -13.01 7.77 9.82
CA SER A 57 -13.15 7.67 8.37
C SER A 57 -14.62 7.55 7.95
N PRO A 58 -15.15 8.45 7.12
CA PRO A 58 -16.51 8.32 6.57
C PRO A 58 -16.70 7.04 5.75
N MET A 59 -15.60 6.52 5.17
CA MET A 59 -15.62 5.34 4.31
C MET A 59 -15.47 4.03 5.07
N MET A 60 -15.08 4.04 6.36
CA MET A 60 -14.74 2.84 7.13
C MET A 60 -15.43 2.75 8.48
N SER A 61 -15.96 3.86 9.02
CA SER A 61 -16.58 3.90 10.36
C SER A 61 -17.74 2.92 10.54
N PHE A 62 -18.43 2.57 9.45
CA PHE A 62 -19.54 1.62 9.47
C PHE A 62 -19.14 0.16 9.80
N PHE A 63 -17.86 -0.17 9.77
CA PHE A 63 -17.36 -1.48 10.22
C PHE A 63 -17.33 -1.60 11.74
N TYR A 64 -17.41 -0.47 12.47
CA TYR A 64 -17.40 -0.44 13.92
C TYR A 64 -18.83 -0.25 14.47
N ASN A 65 -19.11 -0.90 15.60
CA ASN A 65 -20.39 -0.80 16.29
C ASN A 65 -20.51 0.47 17.14
N LYS A 66 -19.36 1.04 17.55
CA LYS A 66 -19.26 2.23 18.41
C LYS A 66 -18.78 3.41 17.58
N GLN A 67 -19.34 4.59 17.84
CA GLN A 67 -19.02 5.80 17.08
C GLN A 67 -17.89 6.60 17.74
N ALA A 68 -17.17 7.40 16.91
CA ALA A 68 -16.28 8.43 17.43
C ALA A 68 -17.11 9.48 18.22
N PRO A 69 -16.59 10.04 19.34
CA PRO A 69 -15.21 9.92 19.86
C PRO A 69 -15.02 8.91 21.01
N GLU A 70 -15.95 7.95 21.21
CA GLU A 70 -15.96 7.02 22.37
C GLU A 70 -14.63 6.25 22.50
N TYR A 71 -14.01 5.86 21.38
CA TYR A 71 -12.74 5.12 21.38
C TYR A 71 -11.62 5.81 22.17
N LYS A 72 -11.65 7.15 22.34
CA LYS A 72 -10.59 7.91 23.05
C LYS A 72 -10.41 7.48 24.49
N GLN A 73 -11.46 6.96 25.13
CA GLN A 73 -11.41 6.46 26.51
C GLN A 73 -10.86 5.03 26.61
N HIS A 74 -10.78 4.32 25.47
CA HIS A 74 -10.37 2.92 25.39
C HIS A 74 -9.05 2.73 24.62
N MET A 75 -8.33 3.82 24.33
CA MET A 75 -7.01 3.76 23.69
C MET A 75 -5.97 3.16 24.65
N ASN A 76 -5.31 2.11 24.19
CA ASN A 76 -4.17 1.53 24.90
C ASN A 76 -2.87 2.20 24.46
N LYS A 77 -1.91 2.31 25.38
CA LYS A 77 -0.51 2.54 24.99
C LYS A 77 0.00 1.28 24.29
N GLU A 78 0.87 1.45 23.32
CA GLU A 78 1.45 0.32 22.58
C GLU A 78 2.03 -0.74 23.54
N GLY A 79 1.58 -1.98 23.40
CA GLY A 79 1.96 -3.10 24.26
C GLY A 79 1.24 -3.17 25.63
N ALA A 80 0.37 -2.24 25.97
CA ALA A 80 -0.40 -2.30 27.23
C ALA A 80 -1.58 -3.27 27.07
N VAL A 81 -1.79 -4.13 28.08
CA VAL A 81 -2.90 -5.09 28.14
C VAL A 81 -3.88 -4.63 29.22
N VAL A 82 -4.97 -4.00 28.82
CA VAL A 82 -6.04 -3.54 29.71
C VAL A 82 -7.32 -4.33 29.42
N PRO A 83 -7.75 -5.27 30.31
CA PRO A 83 -8.87 -6.16 30.05
C PRO A 83 -10.18 -5.45 29.70
N ALA A 84 -10.46 -4.31 30.34
CA ALA A 84 -11.66 -3.50 30.07
C ALA A 84 -11.66 -2.94 28.64
N ASN A 85 -10.51 -2.45 28.16
CA ASN A 85 -10.36 -1.94 26.79
C ASN A 85 -10.44 -3.07 25.77
N ILE A 86 -9.85 -4.23 26.07
CA ILE A 86 -9.97 -5.43 25.20
C ILE A 86 -11.44 -5.85 25.04
N ALA A 87 -12.21 -5.83 26.13
CA ALA A 87 -13.65 -6.14 26.06
C ALA A 87 -14.39 -5.14 25.17
N TRP A 88 -14.11 -3.84 25.34
CA TRP A 88 -14.69 -2.79 24.51
C TRP A 88 -14.32 -2.97 23.01
N HIS A 89 -13.06 -3.22 22.68
CA HIS A 89 -12.61 -3.44 21.31
C HIS A 89 -13.25 -4.67 20.66
N ARG A 90 -13.52 -5.72 21.46
CA ARG A 90 -14.24 -6.91 21.00
C ARG A 90 -15.69 -6.58 20.64
N GLU A 91 -16.40 -5.84 21.50
CA GLU A 91 -17.76 -5.38 21.22
C GLU A 91 -17.84 -4.41 20.04
N ASN A 92 -16.82 -3.58 19.85
CA ASN A 92 -16.71 -2.63 18.75
C ASN A 92 -16.38 -3.29 17.41
N ASN A 93 -16.18 -4.61 17.33
CA ASN A 93 -15.73 -5.34 16.14
C ASN A 93 -14.33 -4.93 15.63
N THR A 94 -13.50 -4.33 16.49
CA THR A 94 -12.16 -3.87 16.13
C THR A 94 -11.28 -5.01 15.62
N TYR A 95 -11.30 -6.15 16.30
CA TYR A 95 -10.46 -7.30 15.93
C TYR A 95 -10.93 -7.99 14.66
N GLY A 96 -12.26 -8.14 14.48
CA GLY A 96 -12.82 -8.70 13.25
C GLY A 96 -12.44 -7.89 12.02
N PHE A 97 -12.58 -6.57 12.11
CA PHE A 97 -12.16 -5.65 11.05
C PHE A 97 -10.65 -5.73 10.80
N SER A 98 -9.83 -5.75 11.86
CA SER A 98 -8.37 -5.82 11.76
C SER A 98 -7.90 -7.09 11.02
N TYR A 99 -8.48 -8.26 11.32
CA TYR A 99 -8.18 -9.51 10.62
C TYR A 99 -8.55 -9.45 9.13
N GLY A 100 -9.74 -8.90 8.82
CA GLY A 100 -10.17 -8.71 7.43
C GLY A 100 -9.23 -7.77 6.67
N LEU A 101 -8.89 -6.64 7.27
CA LEU A 101 -7.95 -5.67 6.71
C LEU A 101 -6.56 -6.27 6.51
N GLY A 102 -6.04 -7.01 7.50
CA GLY A 102 -4.74 -7.68 7.41
C GLY A 102 -4.70 -8.68 6.26
N THR A 103 -5.75 -9.50 6.11
CA THR A 103 -5.87 -10.46 5.00
C THR A 103 -5.90 -9.74 3.66
N LEU A 104 -6.63 -8.63 3.54
CA LEU A 104 -6.69 -7.82 2.33
C LEU A 104 -5.31 -7.26 1.98
N ILE A 105 -4.59 -6.69 2.93
CA ILE A 105 -3.25 -6.13 2.74
C ILE A 105 -2.28 -7.20 2.23
N VAL A 106 -2.21 -8.36 2.89
CA VAL A 106 -1.34 -9.48 2.47
C VAL A 106 -1.70 -9.95 1.07
N SER A 107 -3.00 -10.05 0.75
CA SER A 107 -3.47 -10.46 -0.57
C SER A 107 -3.02 -9.48 -1.66
N ILE A 108 -3.14 -8.17 -1.43
CA ILE A 108 -2.68 -7.13 -2.36
C ILE A 108 -1.17 -7.27 -2.59
N GLY A 109 -0.36 -7.36 -1.53
CA GLY A 109 1.08 -7.54 -1.65
C GLY A 109 1.45 -8.78 -2.45
N THR A 110 0.74 -9.88 -2.26
CA THR A 110 0.94 -11.14 -3.00
C THR A 110 0.61 -10.97 -4.49
N LEU A 111 -0.50 -10.31 -4.82
CA LEU A 111 -0.87 -10.04 -6.22
C LEU A 111 0.18 -9.16 -6.92
N VAL A 112 0.69 -8.13 -6.24
CA VAL A 112 1.77 -7.28 -6.75
C VAL A 112 3.02 -8.10 -7.03
N LEU A 113 3.42 -8.99 -6.11
CA LEU A 113 4.58 -9.86 -6.28
C LEU A 113 4.40 -10.81 -7.46
N LEU A 114 3.23 -11.44 -7.59
CA LEU A 114 2.90 -12.34 -8.70
C LEU A 114 2.96 -11.66 -10.07
N GLY A 115 2.85 -10.33 -10.13
CA GLY A 115 3.07 -9.53 -11.33
C GLY A 115 4.46 -9.70 -11.98
N ILE A 116 5.46 -10.21 -11.24
CA ILE A 116 6.76 -10.59 -11.82
C ILE A 116 6.57 -11.63 -12.92
N PHE A 117 5.74 -12.64 -12.65
CA PHE A 117 5.49 -13.78 -13.53
C PHE A 117 4.25 -13.59 -14.42
N PHE A 118 3.19 -13.02 -13.85
CA PHE A 118 1.87 -12.90 -14.46
C PHE A 118 1.42 -11.44 -14.54
N PRO A 119 1.73 -10.69 -15.61
CA PRO A 119 1.41 -9.25 -15.70
C PRO A 119 -0.08 -8.94 -15.56
N LYS A 120 -0.97 -9.85 -15.99
CA LYS A 120 -2.42 -9.66 -15.84
C LYS A 120 -2.86 -9.66 -14.37
N VAL A 121 -2.24 -10.52 -13.56
CA VAL A 121 -2.47 -10.58 -12.11
C VAL A 121 -1.84 -9.35 -11.42
N GLY A 122 -0.66 -8.96 -11.89
CA GLY A 122 0.03 -7.75 -11.43
C GLY A 122 -0.83 -6.50 -11.55
N ILE A 123 -1.50 -6.29 -12.69
CA ILE A 123 -2.40 -5.14 -12.89
C ILE A 123 -3.46 -5.06 -11.78
N ILE A 124 -4.07 -6.18 -11.41
CA ILE A 124 -5.07 -6.21 -10.34
C ILE A 124 -4.45 -5.79 -9.01
N GLY A 125 -3.28 -6.36 -8.68
CA GLY A 125 -2.54 -6.01 -7.47
C GLY A 125 -2.12 -4.54 -7.44
N ASP A 126 -1.61 -4.02 -8.55
CA ASP A 126 -1.16 -2.64 -8.67
C ASP A 126 -2.33 -1.64 -8.55
N CYS A 127 -3.48 -1.92 -9.14
CA CYS A 127 -4.69 -1.11 -8.98
C CYS A 127 -5.18 -1.12 -7.53
N LEU A 128 -5.24 -2.29 -6.89
CA LEU A 128 -5.63 -2.40 -5.49
C LEU A 128 -4.64 -1.70 -4.55
N LEU A 129 -3.33 -1.76 -4.84
CA LEU A 129 -2.30 -1.02 -4.13
C LEU A 129 -2.56 0.49 -4.18
N ILE A 130 -2.83 1.04 -5.38
CA ILE A 130 -3.13 2.46 -5.56
C ILE A 130 -4.40 2.86 -4.79
N ILE A 131 -5.48 2.08 -4.89
CA ILE A 131 -6.72 2.34 -4.17
C ILE A 131 -6.51 2.30 -2.65
N MET A 132 -5.80 1.28 -2.16
CA MET A 132 -5.49 1.13 -0.75
C MET A 132 -4.70 2.32 -0.21
N THR A 133 -3.62 2.70 -0.89
CA THR A 133 -2.78 3.82 -0.48
C THR A 133 -3.49 5.17 -0.59
N ALA A 134 -4.39 5.36 -1.55
CA ALA A 134 -5.26 6.52 -1.60
C ALA A 134 -6.21 6.56 -0.40
N GLY A 135 -6.77 5.40 0.00
CA GLY A 135 -7.59 5.25 1.20
C GLY A 135 -6.83 5.60 2.47
N THR A 136 -5.59 5.10 2.64
CA THR A 136 -4.77 5.43 3.82
C THR A 136 -4.37 6.90 3.84
N LEU A 137 -4.04 7.50 2.70
CA LEU A 137 -3.74 8.94 2.61
C LEU A 137 -4.93 9.82 2.98
N SER A 138 -6.18 9.36 2.79
CA SER A 138 -7.37 10.09 3.21
C SER A 138 -7.41 10.32 4.73
N PHE A 139 -6.72 9.48 5.52
CA PHE A 139 -6.62 9.65 6.98
C PHE A 139 -5.92 10.93 7.41
N LEU A 140 -5.06 11.52 6.56
CA LEU A 140 -4.47 12.83 6.84
C LEU A 140 -5.54 13.94 6.94
N VAL A 141 -6.67 13.75 6.29
CA VAL A 141 -7.78 14.71 6.32
C VAL A 141 -8.85 14.32 7.35
N THR A 142 -9.13 13.02 7.50
CA THR A 142 -10.25 12.54 8.30
C THR A 142 -9.88 12.27 9.76
N THR A 143 -8.60 12.03 10.08
CA THR A 143 -8.16 11.58 11.40
C THR A 143 -7.36 12.68 12.12
N PRO A 144 -7.93 13.33 13.15
CA PRO A 144 -7.22 14.40 13.89
C PRO A 144 -5.89 13.95 14.51
N GLU A 145 -5.77 12.69 14.90
CA GLU A 145 -4.59 12.10 15.53
C GLU A 145 -3.37 12.03 14.59
N THR A 146 -3.55 12.28 13.28
CA THR A 146 -2.43 12.40 12.34
C THR A 146 -1.64 13.70 12.52
N TRP A 147 -2.23 14.67 13.20
CA TRP A 147 -1.61 15.98 13.48
C TRP A 147 -1.23 16.11 14.94
N VAL A 148 -0.21 16.91 15.22
CA VAL A 148 0.19 17.19 16.60
C VAL A 148 -0.85 18.09 17.26
N PRO A 149 -1.50 17.65 18.36
CA PRO A 149 -2.58 18.42 18.99
C PRO A 149 -2.07 19.64 19.76
N ASN A 150 -0.87 19.57 20.34
CA ASN A 150 -0.25 20.64 21.12
C ASN A 150 1.26 20.41 21.23
N LEU A 151 2.05 21.46 20.98
CA LEU A 151 3.52 21.47 21.14
C LEU A 151 3.97 22.36 22.32
N GLY A 152 3.06 22.70 23.23
CA GLY A 152 3.36 23.59 24.36
C GLY A 152 3.35 25.08 23.99
N GLY A 153 2.79 25.45 22.85
CA GLY A 153 2.67 26.80 22.33
C GLY A 153 1.58 26.93 21.27
N PRO A 154 1.58 28.00 20.46
CA PRO A 154 0.56 28.21 19.43
C PRO A 154 0.71 27.24 18.23
N ASN A 155 1.83 26.51 18.15
CA ASN A 155 2.10 25.59 17.05
C ASN A 155 1.42 24.24 17.29
N HIS A 156 0.36 23.97 16.51
CA HIS A 156 -0.39 22.70 16.53
C HIS A 156 -1.10 22.49 15.19
N GLY A 157 -1.52 21.26 14.93
CA GLY A 157 -2.20 20.92 13.68
C GLY A 157 -1.28 21.00 12.46
N PHE A 158 -1.85 21.31 11.29
CA PHE A 158 -1.08 21.43 10.04
C PHE A 158 -0.05 22.57 10.15
N PRO A 159 1.22 22.35 9.69
CA PRO A 159 1.78 21.18 9.00
C PRO A 159 2.49 20.15 9.93
N TYR A 160 2.25 20.18 11.22
CA TYR A 160 2.99 19.37 12.22
C TYR A 160 2.42 17.95 12.31
N LEU A 161 3.06 16.99 11.65
CA LEU A 161 2.66 15.58 11.64
C LEU A 161 3.04 14.88 12.96
N SER A 162 2.07 14.17 13.53
CA SER A 162 2.28 13.22 14.63
C SER A 162 3.06 11.98 14.18
N GLY A 163 3.36 11.06 15.10
CA GLY A 163 3.91 9.75 14.75
C GLY A 163 3.03 8.99 13.75
N ALA A 164 1.72 8.99 13.97
CA ALA A 164 0.74 8.38 13.09
C ALA A 164 0.68 9.07 11.71
N GLY A 165 0.68 10.40 11.68
CA GLY A 165 0.70 11.16 10.42
C GLY A 165 1.96 10.92 9.61
N ARG A 166 3.13 10.81 10.27
CA ARG A 166 4.39 10.47 9.60
C ARG A 166 4.40 9.07 9.01
N LEU A 167 3.65 8.14 9.59
CA LEU A 167 3.48 6.81 9.04
C LEU A 167 2.63 6.86 7.75
N VAL A 168 1.50 7.55 7.81
CA VAL A 168 0.54 7.66 6.71
C VAL A 168 1.11 8.40 5.49
N ILE A 169 1.86 9.52 5.69
CA ILE A 169 2.39 10.31 4.56
C ILE A 169 3.34 9.51 3.67
N LYS A 170 3.99 8.46 4.18
CA LYS A 170 4.87 7.59 3.40
C LYS A 170 4.14 6.80 2.32
N ASP A 171 2.83 6.65 2.43
CA ASP A 171 2.01 5.96 1.44
C ASP A 171 1.95 6.69 0.09
N ILE A 172 2.34 7.98 0.03
CA ILE A 172 2.59 8.68 -1.24
C ILE A 172 3.64 7.95 -2.08
N ALA A 173 4.74 7.50 -1.46
CA ALA A 173 5.78 6.77 -2.18
C ALA A 173 5.29 5.39 -2.66
N MET A 174 4.48 4.71 -1.84
CA MET A 174 3.87 3.44 -2.20
C MET A 174 2.89 3.60 -3.37
N MET A 175 2.08 4.65 -3.35
CA MET A 175 1.15 4.98 -4.44
C MET A 175 1.88 5.28 -5.74
N ALA A 176 2.96 6.09 -5.69
CA ALA A 176 3.80 6.36 -6.86
C ALA A 176 4.44 5.08 -7.42
N GLY A 177 4.90 4.20 -6.53
CA GLY A 177 5.36 2.86 -6.90
C GLY A 177 4.29 2.05 -7.62
N GLY A 178 3.06 2.06 -7.12
CA GLY A 178 1.91 1.39 -7.75
C GLY A 178 1.67 1.86 -9.20
N PHE A 179 1.72 3.16 -9.47
CA PHE A 179 1.61 3.69 -10.83
C PHE A 179 2.75 3.23 -11.76
N ILE A 180 3.98 3.18 -11.25
CA ILE A 180 5.13 2.67 -12.02
C ILE A 180 4.95 1.20 -12.38
N LEU A 181 4.51 0.38 -11.42
CA LEU A 181 4.28 -1.04 -11.60
C LEU A 181 3.15 -1.29 -12.60
N LEU A 182 2.02 -0.61 -12.43
CA LEU A 182 0.86 -0.67 -13.33
C LEU A 182 1.25 -0.32 -14.78
N GLY A 183 1.95 0.80 -14.98
CA GLY A 183 2.44 1.21 -16.30
C GLY A 183 3.39 0.18 -16.94
N THR A 184 4.19 -0.49 -16.12
CA THR A 184 5.12 -1.54 -16.59
C THR A 184 4.36 -2.78 -17.06
N ASP A 185 3.36 -3.24 -16.32
CA ASP A 185 2.58 -4.42 -16.67
C ASP A 185 1.70 -4.17 -17.90
N LEU A 186 1.10 -2.98 -18.01
CA LEU A 186 0.37 -2.57 -19.23
C LEU A 186 1.28 -2.60 -20.45
N LYS A 187 2.50 -2.05 -20.35
CA LYS A 187 3.47 -2.10 -21.46
C LYS A 187 3.84 -3.54 -21.84
N ARG A 188 4.02 -4.44 -20.87
CA ARG A 188 4.33 -5.86 -21.12
C ARG A 188 3.20 -6.55 -21.90
N ILE A 189 1.94 -6.33 -21.50
CA ILE A 189 0.78 -6.93 -22.15
C ILE A 189 0.60 -6.37 -23.56
N LEU A 190 0.71 -5.05 -23.75
CA LEU A 190 0.57 -4.42 -25.06
C LEU A 190 1.66 -4.87 -26.03
N LYS A 191 2.90 -4.96 -25.59
CA LYS A 191 3.98 -5.51 -26.44
C LYS A 191 3.71 -6.95 -26.88
N ALA A 192 3.24 -7.82 -25.97
CA ALA A 192 2.91 -9.19 -26.28
C ALA A 192 1.77 -9.29 -27.32
N ARG A 193 0.75 -8.43 -27.24
CA ARG A 193 -0.35 -8.38 -28.20
C ARG A 193 0.11 -7.90 -29.58
N LEU A 194 0.95 -6.86 -29.62
CA LEU A 194 1.46 -6.32 -30.89
C LEU A 194 2.39 -7.30 -31.61
N SER A 195 3.20 -8.09 -30.90
CA SER A 195 4.03 -9.13 -31.53
C SER A 195 3.18 -10.24 -32.12
N SER A 196 2.16 -10.70 -31.40
CA SER A 196 1.23 -11.74 -31.89
C SER A 196 0.43 -11.31 -33.14
N SER A 197 0.04 -10.02 -33.21
CA SER A 197 -0.65 -9.47 -34.39
C SER A 197 0.25 -9.46 -35.64
N LYS A 198 1.53 -9.09 -35.47
CA LYS A 198 2.48 -9.09 -36.61
C LYS A 198 2.81 -10.47 -37.12
N GLU A 199 2.89 -11.48 -36.26
CA GLU A 199 3.08 -12.88 -36.67
C GLU A 199 1.89 -13.42 -37.44
N GLY A 200 0.65 -13.04 -37.05
CA GLY A 200 -0.57 -13.40 -37.78
C GLY A 200 -0.65 -12.81 -39.22
N GLU A 201 -0.25 -11.55 -39.38
CA GLU A 201 -0.19 -10.89 -40.71
C GLU A 201 0.88 -11.52 -41.61
N SER A 202 2.04 -11.88 -41.08
CA SER A 202 3.12 -12.51 -41.85
C SER A 202 2.75 -13.91 -42.34
N CYS A 203 1.97 -14.67 -41.59
CA CYS A 203 1.45 -15.97 -42.03
C CYS A 203 0.43 -15.89 -43.17
N CYS A 204 -0.40 -14.85 -43.22
CA CYS A 204 -1.37 -14.65 -44.26
C CYS A 204 -0.76 -14.21 -45.61
N CYS A 205 0.38 -13.51 -45.58
CA CYS A 205 1.07 -13.04 -46.79
C CYS A 205 1.94 -14.12 -47.47
N ASN A 206 2.25 -15.23 -46.81
CA ASN A 206 3.11 -16.29 -47.35
C ASN A 206 2.31 -17.44 -48.00
N ASN A 207 0.99 -17.38 -48.05
CA ASN A 207 0.10 -18.39 -48.66
C ASN A 207 -0.61 -17.92 -49.94
N ASN A 208 -0.08 -16.89 -50.61
CA ASN A 208 -0.54 -16.49 -51.97
C ASN A 208 0.55 -16.65 -53.01
#